data_431d1537a4179ace80714cffe47aa71d
#
_entry.id   431d1537a4179ace80714cffe47aa71d
#
_cell.length_a   1.000
_cell.length_b   1.000
_cell.length_c   1.000
_cell.angle_alpha   90.00
_cell.angle_beta   90.00
_cell.angle_gamma   90.00
#
_symmetry.space_group_name_H-M   'P 1'
#
loop_
_entity.id
_entity.type
_entity.pdbx_description
1 polymer ?
#
loop_
_entity_poly.entity_id
_entity_poly.type
_entity_poly.pdbx_seq_one_letter_code
_entity_poly.pdbx_strand_id
1 'polypeptide(L)'
;MQATKITEQTAASLSLESAEELLKSLQECVAIGLRTLKTVCTVEKKLDTKLLDEHQFASYQLAFCTAEVAAATYFLEYSKGSSADSHEHAFALLFASDTFQTVMGRLKTVCLEVGVELETLTVIENSPNAKAAFLNSGPNMVSMLGSDIAEGKVGRLHSGLGEEKELVRETFSRFADEIVAPLAEEIHREDKDIPEQIIKAAAELGCFGTCIPEKFGGLQPGS
;
A
#
# COMPACT_ATOMS: atom_id res chain seq x y z
N MET A 1 46.47 2.07 9.20
CA MET A 1 45.04 2.44 9.10
C MET A 1 44.25 1.34 9.78
N GLN A 2 43.82 1.55 11.01
CA GLN A 2 42.96 0.61 11.73
C GLN A 2 41.54 0.79 11.24
N ALA A 3 40.98 -0.23 10.59
CA ALA A 3 39.58 -0.31 10.30
C ALA A 3 38.83 -0.38 11.63
N THR A 4 38.05 0.66 11.92
CA THR A 4 37.16 0.70 13.07
C THR A 4 36.19 -0.46 12.92
N LYS A 5 36.30 -1.50 13.77
CA LYS A 5 35.28 -2.53 13.92
C LYS A 5 33.98 -1.82 14.27
N ILE A 6 33.06 -1.79 13.31
CA ILE A 6 31.67 -1.49 13.59
C ILE A 6 31.23 -2.62 14.52
N THR A 7 31.06 -2.28 15.78
CA THR A 7 30.51 -3.17 16.81
C THR A 7 29.16 -3.66 16.27
N GLU A 8 29.00 -4.97 16.12
CA GLU A 8 27.72 -5.63 16.01
C GLU A 8 26.90 -5.34 17.27
N GLN A 9 26.30 -4.16 17.33
CA GLN A 9 25.18 -3.95 18.21
C GLN A 9 24.08 -4.84 17.63
N THR A 10 23.67 -5.81 18.41
CA THR A 10 22.43 -6.58 18.21
C THR A 10 21.28 -5.56 18.18
N ALA A 11 21.08 -4.96 17.03
CA ALA A 11 19.94 -4.14 16.78
C ALA A 11 18.71 -5.07 16.83
N ALA A 12 17.77 -4.77 17.71
CA ALA A 12 16.51 -5.49 17.77
C ALA A 12 15.92 -5.53 16.36
N SER A 13 15.70 -6.72 15.82
CA SER A 13 15.01 -6.88 14.54
C SER A 13 13.60 -6.32 14.68
N LEU A 14 13.12 -5.64 13.65
CA LEU A 14 11.75 -5.17 13.62
C LEU A 14 10.80 -6.38 13.67
N SER A 15 9.89 -6.42 14.65
CA SER A 15 8.82 -7.42 14.73
C SER A 15 7.54 -6.88 14.08
N LEU A 16 6.59 -7.78 13.75
CA LEU A 16 5.27 -7.37 13.28
C LEU A 16 4.57 -6.44 14.27
N GLU A 17 4.62 -6.76 15.57
CA GLU A 17 4.04 -5.95 16.63
C GLU A 17 4.66 -4.53 16.67
N SER A 18 5.98 -4.45 16.63
CA SER A 18 6.69 -3.15 16.59
C SER A 18 6.37 -2.34 15.33
N ALA A 19 6.21 -3.01 14.19
CA ALA A 19 5.80 -2.35 12.94
C ALA A 19 4.35 -1.84 13.03
N GLU A 20 3.43 -2.61 13.61
CA GLU A 20 2.04 -2.20 13.84
C GLU A 20 1.95 -0.97 14.75
N GLU A 21 2.67 -0.98 15.88
CA GLU A 21 2.73 0.19 16.79
C GLU A 21 3.23 1.43 16.07
N LEU A 22 4.25 1.27 15.22
CA LEU A 22 4.83 2.37 14.45
C LEU A 22 3.83 2.92 13.43
N LEU A 23 3.17 2.06 12.66
CA LEU A 23 2.12 2.47 11.71
C LEU A 23 0.92 3.11 12.41
N LYS A 24 0.52 2.60 13.58
CA LYS A 24 -0.53 3.20 14.39
C LYS A 24 -0.19 4.63 14.82
N SER A 25 1.05 4.87 15.25
CA SER A 25 1.52 6.22 15.59
C SER A 25 1.44 7.18 14.42
N LEU A 26 1.81 6.71 13.20
CA LEU A 26 1.65 7.50 11.97
C LEU A 26 0.17 7.76 11.65
N GLN A 27 -0.68 6.75 11.77
CA GLN A 27 -2.11 6.87 11.53
C GLN A 27 -2.76 7.92 12.44
N GLU A 28 -2.33 8.00 13.70
CA GLU A 28 -2.80 9.03 14.64
C GLU A 28 -2.40 10.44 14.19
N CYS A 29 -1.16 10.63 13.73
CA CYS A 29 -0.70 11.90 13.17
C CYS A 29 -1.48 12.28 11.89
N VAL A 30 -1.66 11.34 10.99
CA VAL A 30 -2.46 11.56 9.76
C VAL A 30 -3.91 11.94 10.11
N ALA A 31 -4.52 11.28 11.12
CA ALA A 31 -5.87 11.58 11.58
C ALA A 31 -5.98 12.98 12.18
N ILE A 32 -4.95 13.48 12.87
CA ILE A 32 -4.89 14.89 13.33
C ILE A 32 -4.90 15.79 12.11
N GLY A 33 -4.02 15.56 11.14
CA GLY A 33 -3.94 16.36 9.92
C GLY A 33 -5.26 16.41 9.14
N LEU A 34 -5.92 15.27 8.97
CA LEU A 34 -7.23 15.21 8.29
C LEU A 34 -8.32 15.99 9.04
N ARG A 35 -8.35 15.92 10.37
CA ARG A 35 -9.29 16.69 11.18
C ARG A 35 -9.02 18.19 11.07
N THR A 36 -7.78 18.63 11.11
CA THR A 36 -7.38 20.02 10.93
C THR A 36 -7.79 20.51 9.56
N LEU A 37 -7.42 19.81 8.49
CA LEU A 37 -7.77 20.15 7.11
C LEU A 37 -9.28 20.25 6.93
N LYS A 38 -10.03 19.27 7.44
CA LYS A 38 -11.50 19.30 7.42
C LYS A 38 -12.06 20.55 8.12
N THR A 39 -11.47 20.95 9.24
CA THR A 39 -11.93 22.11 10.00
C THR A 39 -11.70 23.41 9.21
N VAL A 40 -10.50 23.61 8.66
CA VAL A 40 -10.15 24.84 7.93
C VAL A 40 -10.86 24.93 6.58
N CYS A 41 -11.19 23.80 5.95
CA CYS A 41 -11.90 23.77 4.67
C CYS A 41 -13.42 23.64 4.80
N THR A 42 -14.01 23.83 5.99
CA THR A 42 -15.46 23.70 6.20
C THR A 42 -16.08 25.05 6.50
N VAL A 43 -17.07 25.46 5.70
CA VAL A 43 -17.91 26.65 5.88
C VAL A 43 -19.35 26.18 6.03
N GLU A 44 -20.06 26.67 7.05
CA GLU A 44 -21.48 26.31 7.32
C GLU A 44 -21.75 24.80 7.30
N LYS A 45 -20.85 24.01 7.89
CA LYS A 45 -20.90 22.54 7.94
C LYS A 45 -20.77 21.83 6.59
N LYS A 46 -20.37 22.53 5.53
CA LYS A 46 -20.10 21.96 4.22
C LYS A 46 -18.64 22.17 3.84
N LEU A 47 -18.06 21.19 3.12
CA LEU A 47 -16.74 21.34 2.56
C LEU A 47 -16.75 22.43 1.48
N ASP A 48 -15.85 23.40 1.62
CA ASP A 48 -15.61 24.44 0.62
C ASP A 48 -14.46 24.04 -0.28
N THR A 49 -14.74 23.86 -1.57
CA THR A 49 -13.74 23.40 -2.55
C THR A 49 -12.66 24.43 -2.83
N LYS A 50 -12.95 25.74 -2.67
CA LYS A 50 -11.95 26.79 -2.87
C LYS A 50 -10.93 26.78 -1.75
N LEU A 51 -11.39 26.64 -0.49
CA LEU A 51 -10.49 26.48 0.64
C LEU A 51 -9.66 25.19 0.52
N LEU A 52 -10.26 24.11 0.00
CA LEU A 52 -9.51 22.88 -0.26
C LEU A 52 -8.44 23.09 -1.34
N ASP A 53 -8.71 23.87 -2.37
CA ASP A 53 -7.73 24.23 -3.40
C ASP A 53 -6.60 25.11 -2.84
N GLU A 54 -6.88 25.99 -1.89
CA GLU A 54 -5.86 26.77 -1.18
C GLU A 54 -4.91 25.88 -0.36
N HIS A 55 -5.42 24.74 0.13
CA HIS A 55 -4.68 23.73 0.89
C HIS A 55 -4.34 22.47 0.05
N GLN A 56 -4.29 22.57 -1.27
CA GLN A 56 -4.14 21.39 -2.14
C GLN A 56 -2.87 20.59 -1.88
N PHE A 57 -1.77 21.26 -1.51
CA PHE A 57 -0.50 20.57 -1.20
C PHE A 57 -0.65 19.69 0.04
N ALA A 58 -1.18 20.23 1.14
CA ALA A 58 -1.41 19.46 2.36
C ALA A 58 -2.44 18.34 2.14
N SER A 59 -3.51 18.62 1.38
CA SER A 59 -4.51 17.62 1.00
C SER A 59 -3.89 16.45 0.25
N TYR A 60 -3.04 16.73 -0.72
CA TYR A 60 -2.33 15.73 -1.50
C TYR A 60 -1.41 14.88 -0.61
N GLN A 61 -0.58 15.50 0.23
CA GLN A 61 0.32 14.77 1.12
C GLN A 61 -0.45 13.87 2.09
N LEU A 62 -1.53 14.38 2.72
CA LEU A 62 -2.35 13.60 3.64
C LEU A 62 -3.11 12.45 2.96
N ALA A 63 -3.55 12.64 1.72
CA ALA A 63 -4.18 11.56 0.94
C ALA A 63 -3.20 10.40 0.71
N PHE A 64 -1.97 10.70 0.30
CA PHE A 64 -0.92 9.68 0.13
C PHE A 64 -0.52 9.04 1.47
N CYS A 65 -0.33 9.83 2.53
CA CYS A 65 -0.06 9.27 3.86
C CYS A 65 -1.14 8.29 4.29
N THR A 66 -2.42 8.64 4.07
CA THR A 66 -3.56 7.77 4.40
C THR A 66 -3.51 6.46 3.62
N ALA A 67 -3.29 6.54 2.32
CA ALA A 67 -3.23 5.36 1.45
C ALA A 67 -2.04 4.45 1.78
N GLU A 68 -0.86 5.04 1.95
CA GLU A 68 0.38 4.30 2.24
C GLU A 68 0.31 3.60 3.62
N VAL A 69 -0.15 4.30 4.66
CA VAL A 69 -0.33 3.69 5.99
C VAL A 69 -1.38 2.58 5.96
N ALA A 70 -2.50 2.79 5.27
CA ALA A 70 -3.51 1.76 5.12
C ALA A 70 -2.96 0.53 4.39
N ALA A 71 -2.27 0.72 3.27
CA ALA A 71 -1.68 -0.38 2.51
C ALA A 71 -0.67 -1.19 3.34
N ALA A 72 0.22 -0.51 4.09
CA ALA A 72 1.19 -1.18 4.96
C ALA A 72 0.50 -1.93 6.11
N THR A 73 -0.54 -1.36 6.70
CA THR A 73 -1.32 -2.02 7.76
C THR A 73 -1.99 -3.29 7.25
N TYR A 74 -2.63 -3.23 6.07
CA TYR A 74 -3.24 -4.40 5.45
C TYR A 74 -2.21 -5.47 5.06
N PHE A 75 -1.03 -5.06 4.61
CA PHE A 75 0.02 -6.02 4.27
C PHE A 75 0.61 -6.71 5.51
N LEU A 76 0.78 -5.99 6.62
CA LEU A 76 1.16 -6.62 7.89
C LEU A 76 0.09 -7.64 8.34
N GLU A 77 -1.19 -7.27 8.29
CA GLU A 77 -2.28 -8.17 8.65
C GLU A 77 -2.33 -9.42 7.76
N TYR A 78 -2.21 -9.22 6.44
CA TYR A 78 -2.10 -10.31 5.47
C TYR A 78 -0.97 -11.27 5.82
N SER A 79 0.22 -10.74 6.16
CA SER A 79 1.40 -11.55 6.45
C SER A 79 1.26 -12.43 7.70
N LYS A 80 0.35 -12.09 8.63
CA LYS A 80 0.08 -12.91 9.82
C LYS A 80 -0.47 -14.29 9.51
N GLY A 81 -1.06 -14.49 8.33
CA GLY A 81 -1.51 -15.80 7.83
C GLY A 81 -0.36 -16.71 7.38
N SER A 82 0.85 -16.19 7.27
CA SER A 82 2.03 -16.90 6.79
C SER A 82 2.95 -17.31 7.96
N SER A 83 3.92 -18.20 7.72
CA SER A 83 4.92 -18.55 8.73
C SER A 83 5.86 -17.38 9.03
N ALA A 84 6.40 -17.30 10.24
CA ALA A 84 7.27 -16.19 10.68
C ALA A 84 8.55 -16.01 9.84
N ASP A 85 9.04 -17.09 9.23
CA ASP A 85 10.24 -17.07 8.37
C ASP A 85 9.90 -16.95 6.88
N SER A 86 8.64 -16.59 6.55
CA SER A 86 8.19 -16.47 5.17
C SER A 86 8.66 -15.18 4.51
N HIS A 87 8.75 -15.19 3.18
CA HIS A 87 9.00 -13.98 2.41
C HIS A 87 7.90 -12.94 2.57
N GLU A 88 6.65 -13.36 2.81
CA GLU A 88 5.52 -12.46 3.09
C GLU A 88 5.79 -11.59 4.32
N HIS A 89 6.30 -12.18 5.41
CA HIS A 89 6.69 -11.43 6.61
C HIS A 89 7.81 -10.44 6.30
N ALA A 90 8.85 -10.90 5.62
CA ALA A 90 9.99 -10.06 5.28
C ALA A 90 9.58 -8.88 4.37
N PHE A 91 8.74 -9.11 3.37
CA PHE A 91 8.21 -8.05 2.50
C PHE A 91 7.30 -7.09 3.25
N ALA A 92 6.42 -7.61 4.13
CA ALA A 92 5.52 -6.76 4.91
C ALA A 92 6.28 -5.84 5.87
N LEU A 93 7.31 -6.35 6.54
CA LEU A 93 8.19 -5.56 7.42
C LEU A 93 9.01 -4.54 6.65
N LEU A 94 9.54 -4.91 5.47
CA LEU A 94 10.25 -3.98 4.60
C LEU A 94 9.33 -2.87 4.12
N PHE A 95 8.14 -3.20 3.65
CA PHE A 95 7.15 -2.23 3.18
C PHE A 95 6.67 -1.30 4.30
N ALA A 96 6.42 -1.83 5.52
CA ALA A 96 6.09 -1.00 6.67
C ALA A 96 7.22 -0.02 7.05
N SER A 97 8.48 -0.47 6.94
CA SER A 97 9.66 0.34 7.20
C SER A 97 9.83 1.48 6.18
N ASP A 98 9.61 1.19 4.90
CA ASP A 98 9.66 2.17 3.82
C ASP A 98 8.50 3.18 3.93
N THR A 99 7.29 2.68 4.19
CA THR A 99 6.11 3.50 4.46
C THR A 99 6.35 4.45 5.63
N PHE A 100 6.96 3.97 6.72
CA PHE A 100 7.29 4.82 7.86
C PHE A 100 8.16 6.01 7.44
N GLN A 101 9.25 5.76 6.70
CA GLN A 101 10.16 6.82 6.26
C GLN A 101 9.47 7.81 5.33
N THR A 102 8.73 7.31 4.35
CA THR A 102 8.04 8.13 3.36
C THR A 102 6.97 9.00 4.01
N VAL A 103 6.13 8.44 4.86
CA VAL A 103 5.05 9.16 5.55
C VAL A 103 5.62 10.17 6.55
N MET A 104 6.67 9.83 7.30
CA MET A 104 7.37 10.79 8.16
C MET A 104 7.90 11.98 7.39
N GLY A 105 8.51 11.75 6.23
CA GLY A 105 8.97 12.81 5.34
C GLY A 105 7.83 13.72 4.88
N ARG A 106 6.71 13.14 4.42
CA ARG A 106 5.51 13.89 4.01
C ARG A 106 4.91 14.70 5.14
N LEU A 107 4.71 14.10 6.31
CA LEU A 107 4.14 14.77 7.49
C LEU A 107 5.01 15.94 7.95
N LYS A 108 6.33 15.81 7.93
CA LYS A 108 7.25 16.92 8.26
C LYS A 108 7.09 18.12 7.34
N THR A 109 6.77 17.92 6.07
CA THR A 109 6.59 19.02 5.11
C THR A 109 5.31 19.81 5.32
N VAL A 110 4.30 19.23 5.97
CA VAL A 110 2.98 19.84 6.17
C VAL A 110 2.56 19.97 7.63
N CYS A 111 3.42 19.59 8.57
CA CYS A 111 3.08 19.48 10.00
C CYS A 111 2.46 20.76 10.58
N LEU A 112 3.03 21.93 10.29
CA LEU A 112 2.53 23.21 10.79
C LEU A 112 1.17 23.59 10.19
N GLU A 113 0.95 23.25 8.91
CA GLU A 113 -0.31 23.53 8.21
C GLU A 113 -1.44 22.61 8.67
N VAL A 114 -1.11 21.36 9.00
CA VAL A 114 -2.11 20.35 9.35
C VAL A 114 -2.26 20.11 10.86
N GLY A 115 -1.64 20.93 11.68
CA GLY A 115 -1.76 20.87 13.15
C GLY A 115 -1.09 19.65 13.80
N VAL A 116 -0.10 19.07 13.15
CA VAL A 116 0.78 18.04 13.72
C VAL A 116 2.06 18.73 14.21
N GLU A 117 2.38 18.62 15.49
CA GLU A 117 3.57 19.24 16.04
C GLU A 117 4.84 18.49 15.61
N LEU A 118 5.89 19.23 15.24
CA LEU A 118 7.17 18.65 14.82
C LEU A 118 7.81 17.83 15.94
N GLU A 119 7.64 18.22 17.19
CA GLU A 119 8.09 17.50 18.38
C GLU A 119 7.48 16.12 18.46
N THR A 120 6.19 15.96 18.15
CA THR A 120 5.50 14.67 18.09
C THR A 120 6.16 13.75 17.07
N LEU A 121 6.44 14.26 15.87
CA LEU A 121 7.12 13.51 14.82
C LEU A 121 8.55 13.13 15.24
N THR A 122 9.25 14.02 15.91
CA THR A 122 10.61 13.78 16.42
C THR A 122 10.63 12.68 17.49
N VAL A 123 9.63 12.63 18.37
CA VAL A 123 9.50 11.57 19.38
C VAL A 123 9.30 10.22 18.70
N ILE A 124 8.42 10.14 17.70
CA ILE A 124 8.16 8.90 16.96
C ILE A 124 9.45 8.45 16.24
N GLU A 125 10.13 9.34 15.53
CA GLU A 125 11.35 9.06 14.78
C GLU A 125 12.50 8.55 15.65
N ASN A 126 12.60 9.03 16.87
CA ASN A 126 13.63 8.60 17.82
C ASN A 126 13.26 7.35 18.63
N SER A 127 12.08 6.77 18.42
CA SER A 127 11.63 5.56 19.10
C SER A 127 12.50 4.34 18.74
N PRO A 128 12.56 3.32 19.62
CA PRO A 128 13.24 2.08 19.31
C PRO A 128 12.69 1.39 18.06
N ASN A 129 11.37 1.43 17.87
CA ASN A 129 10.69 0.84 16.71
C ASN A 129 11.08 1.53 15.40
N ALA A 130 11.19 2.87 15.39
CA ALA A 130 11.66 3.62 14.23
C ALA A 130 13.12 3.26 13.87
N LYS A 131 14.00 3.14 14.87
CA LYS A 131 15.38 2.71 14.65
C LYS A 131 15.46 1.30 14.07
N ALA A 132 14.63 0.37 14.57
CA ALA A 132 14.51 -0.97 14.00
C ALA A 132 13.99 -0.95 12.54
N ALA A 133 13.02 -0.09 12.23
CA ALA A 133 12.52 0.09 10.87
C ALA A 133 13.59 0.63 9.91
N PHE A 134 14.39 1.63 10.33
CA PHE A 134 15.50 2.12 9.50
C PHE A 134 16.53 1.04 9.19
N LEU A 135 16.83 0.15 10.14
CA LEU A 135 17.75 -0.95 9.92
C LEU A 135 17.13 -2.02 9.01
N ASN A 136 15.85 -2.30 9.17
CA ASN A 136 15.11 -3.28 8.37
C ASN A 136 14.95 -2.86 6.90
N SER A 137 14.92 -1.57 6.59
CA SER A 137 14.88 -1.04 5.21
C SER A 137 16.28 -0.76 4.63
N GLY A 138 17.32 -1.17 5.33
CA GLY A 138 18.70 -0.98 4.88
C GLY A 138 19.07 -1.80 3.65
N PRO A 139 20.19 -1.42 2.96
CA PRO A 139 20.61 -2.06 1.70
C PRO A 139 20.77 -3.57 1.78
N ASN A 140 21.16 -4.10 2.94
CA ASN A 140 21.37 -5.54 3.13
C ASN A 140 20.06 -6.32 3.02
N MET A 141 18.98 -5.84 3.64
CA MET A 141 17.66 -6.49 3.56
C MET A 141 17.12 -6.44 2.14
N VAL A 142 17.19 -5.27 1.51
CA VAL A 142 16.74 -5.07 0.12
C VAL A 142 17.52 -5.99 -0.84
N SER A 143 18.84 -6.06 -0.69
CA SER A 143 19.68 -6.92 -1.54
C SER A 143 19.40 -8.41 -1.31
N MET A 144 19.18 -8.83 -0.07
CA MET A 144 18.86 -10.21 0.27
C MET A 144 17.52 -10.64 -0.38
N LEU A 145 16.46 -9.85 -0.18
CA LEU A 145 15.15 -10.14 -0.77
C LEU A 145 15.18 -10.07 -2.30
N GLY A 146 15.92 -9.12 -2.86
CA GLY A 146 16.12 -9.01 -4.31
C GLY A 146 16.84 -10.22 -4.90
N SER A 147 17.86 -10.75 -4.21
CA SER A 147 18.54 -11.99 -4.61
C SER A 147 17.62 -13.20 -4.56
N ASP A 148 16.81 -13.33 -3.50
CA ASP A 148 15.86 -14.43 -3.36
C ASP A 148 14.79 -14.42 -4.46
N ILE A 149 14.33 -13.23 -4.88
CA ILE A 149 13.45 -13.09 -6.05
C ILE A 149 14.17 -13.53 -7.33
N ALA A 150 15.37 -13.02 -7.56
CA ALA A 150 16.14 -13.33 -8.77
C ALA A 150 16.50 -14.81 -8.90
N GLU A 151 16.73 -15.49 -7.78
CA GLU A 151 17.03 -16.92 -7.71
C GLU A 151 15.77 -17.82 -7.72
N GLY A 152 14.57 -17.22 -7.79
CA GLY A 152 13.30 -17.97 -7.82
C GLY A 152 12.93 -18.63 -6.48
N LYS A 153 13.51 -18.20 -5.37
CA LYS A 153 13.21 -18.72 -4.03
C LYS A 153 11.89 -18.22 -3.48
N VAL A 154 11.43 -17.06 -3.98
CA VAL A 154 10.12 -16.48 -3.61
C VAL A 154 9.05 -17.21 -4.40
N GLY A 155 8.26 -18.03 -3.71
CA GLY A 155 7.08 -18.67 -4.28
C GLY A 155 5.97 -17.67 -4.60
N ARG A 156 4.87 -18.18 -5.16
CA ARG A 156 3.66 -17.37 -5.33
C ARG A 156 3.08 -17.06 -3.96
N LEU A 157 2.94 -15.78 -3.66
CA LEU A 157 2.28 -15.34 -2.42
C LEU A 157 0.82 -15.83 -2.40
N HIS A 158 0.28 -16.15 -1.22
CA HIS A 158 -1.12 -16.52 -1.10
C HIS A 158 -2.01 -15.31 -1.45
N SER A 159 -3.19 -15.57 -1.99
CA SER A 159 -4.07 -14.48 -2.44
C SER A 159 -4.75 -13.73 -1.30
N GLY A 160 -4.90 -14.36 -0.14
CA GLY A 160 -5.70 -13.85 0.97
C GLY A 160 -7.21 -13.78 0.68
N LEU A 161 -7.65 -14.31 -0.47
CA LEU A 161 -9.04 -14.30 -0.90
C LEU A 161 -9.80 -15.50 -0.36
N GLY A 162 -11.11 -15.34 -0.10
CA GLY A 162 -12.00 -16.48 0.13
C GLY A 162 -12.24 -17.28 -1.15
N GLU A 163 -12.72 -18.53 -1.02
CA GLU A 163 -12.87 -19.49 -2.14
C GLU A 163 -13.64 -18.92 -3.33
N GLU A 164 -14.74 -18.21 -3.10
CA GLU A 164 -15.56 -17.61 -4.16
C GLU A 164 -14.76 -16.57 -4.96
N LYS A 165 -14.04 -15.68 -4.29
CA LYS A 165 -13.22 -14.65 -4.95
C LYS A 165 -12.01 -15.26 -5.65
N GLU A 166 -11.46 -16.34 -5.11
CA GLU A 166 -10.37 -17.09 -5.74
C GLU A 166 -10.83 -17.72 -7.06
N LEU A 167 -12.03 -18.31 -7.10
CA LEU A 167 -12.61 -18.83 -8.32
C LEU A 167 -12.82 -17.74 -9.39
N VAL A 168 -13.30 -16.57 -8.97
CA VAL A 168 -13.42 -15.40 -9.85
C VAL A 168 -12.05 -15.00 -10.40
N ARG A 169 -11.05 -14.86 -9.52
CA ARG A 169 -9.68 -14.53 -9.90
C ARG A 169 -9.12 -15.51 -10.93
N GLU A 170 -9.27 -16.81 -10.68
CA GLU A 170 -8.81 -17.86 -11.61
C GLU A 170 -9.52 -17.79 -12.96
N THR A 171 -10.81 -17.53 -12.97
CA THR A 171 -11.61 -17.41 -14.20
C THR A 171 -11.11 -16.23 -15.04
N PHE A 172 -10.93 -15.05 -14.43
CA PHE A 172 -10.41 -13.89 -15.15
C PHE A 172 -8.93 -14.02 -15.53
N SER A 173 -8.11 -14.69 -14.73
CA SER A 173 -6.72 -15.00 -15.09
C SER A 173 -6.67 -15.85 -16.35
N ARG A 174 -7.47 -16.92 -16.43
CA ARG A 174 -7.55 -17.78 -17.60
C ARG A 174 -8.02 -17.01 -18.84
N PHE A 175 -9.05 -16.18 -18.71
CA PHE A 175 -9.49 -15.29 -19.79
C PHE A 175 -8.36 -14.37 -20.27
N ALA A 176 -7.61 -13.76 -19.35
CA ALA A 176 -6.48 -12.91 -19.69
C ALA A 176 -5.39 -13.67 -20.44
N ASP A 177 -5.01 -14.85 -19.94
CA ASP A 177 -3.92 -15.66 -20.51
C ASP A 177 -4.30 -16.29 -21.88
N GLU A 178 -5.54 -16.77 -22.02
CA GLU A 178 -5.96 -17.51 -23.22
C GLU A 178 -6.52 -16.61 -24.34
N ILE A 179 -7.18 -15.51 -23.98
CA ILE A 179 -7.89 -14.66 -24.94
C ILE A 179 -7.20 -13.32 -25.18
N VAL A 180 -6.71 -12.67 -24.10
CA VAL A 180 -6.15 -11.31 -24.21
C VAL A 180 -4.67 -11.33 -24.54
N ALA A 181 -3.86 -12.07 -23.78
CA ALA A 181 -2.41 -12.07 -23.90
C ALA A 181 -1.88 -12.37 -25.30
N PRO A 182 -2.46 -13.32 -26.07
CA PRO A 182 -1.98 -13.59 -27.43
C PRO A 182 -2.11 -12.42 -28.40
N LEU A 183 -2.98 -11.46 -28.11
CA LEU A 183 -3.29 -10.32 -28.98
C LEU A 183 -2.74 -9.00 -28.44
N ALA A 184 -2.41 -8.95 -27.15
CA ALA A 184 -2.08 -7.71 -26.47
C ALA A 184 -0.87 -6.98 -27.08
N GLU A 185 0.18 -7.71 -27.45
CA GLU A 185 1.40 -7.11 -28.04
C GLU A 185 1.10 -6.50 -29.41
N GLU A 186 0.38 -7.19 -30.28
CA GLU A 186 0.02 -6.70 -31.60
C GLU A 186 -0.90 -5.48 -31.51
N ILE A 187 -1.93 -5.53 -30.66
CA ILE A 187 -2.85 -4.41 -30.42
C ILE A 187 -2.06 -3.17 -29.98
N HIS A 188 -1.15 -3.33 -29.03
CA HIS A 188 -0.36 -2.22 -28.51
C HIS A 188 0.62 -1.64 -29.52
N ARG A 189 1.37 -2.50 -30.25
CA ARG A 189 2.39 -2.06 -31.22
C ARG A 189 1.80 -1.40 -32.45
N GLU A 190 0.63 -1.83 -32.87
CA GLU A 190 -0.01 -1.36 -34.12
C GLU A 190 -1.15 -0.36 -33.85
N ASP A 191 -1.31 0.08 -32.59
CA ASP A 191 -2.37 1.02 -32.16
C ASP A 191 -3.77 0.60 -32.66
N LYS A 192 -4.06 -0.71 -32.54
CA LYS A 192 -5.34 -1.29 -32.98
C LYS A 192 -6.43 -1.10 -31.95
N ASP A 193 -7.66 -1.05 -32.42
CA ASP A 193 -8.84 -1.18 -31.54
C ASP A 193 -8.88 -2.56 -30.87
N ILE A 194 -9.51 -2.62 -29.69
CA ILE A 194 -9.72 -3.90 -28.99
C ILE A 194 -10.65 -4.80 -29.85
N PRO A 195 -10.20 -6.00 -30.25
CA PRO A 195 -10.99 -6.89 -31.08
C PRO A 195 -12.31 -7.30 -30.43
N GLU A 196 -13.36 -7.39 -31.25
CA GLU A 196 -14.71 -7.78 -30.83
C GLU A 196 -14.76 -9.10 -30.05
N GLN A 197 -13.86 -10.03 -30.36
CA GLN A 197 -13.74 -11.31 -29.64
C GLN A 197 -13.39 -11.15 -28.16
N ILE A 198 -12.53 -10.18 -27.82
CA ILE A 198 -12.19 -9.89 -26.42
C ILE A 198 -13.40 -9.30 -25.70
N ILE A 199 -14.11 -8.35 -26.35
CA ILE A 199 -15.29 -7.70 -25.79
C ILE A 199 -16.40 -8.71 -25.53
N LYS A 200 -16.66 -9.62 -26.51
CA LYS A 200 -17.66 -10.66 -26.35
C LYS A 200 -17.34 -11.65 -25.25
N ALA A 201 -16.11 -12.15 -25.21
CA ALA A 201 -15.68 -13.07 -24.16
C ALA A 201 -15.73 -12.42 -22.76
N ALA A 202 -15.35 -11.15 -22.63
CA ALA A 202 -15.52 -10.40 -21.37
C ALA A 202 -16.99 -10.22 -20.98
N ALA A 203 -17.88 -9.97 -21.96
CA ALA A 203 -19.31 -9.85 -21.71
C ALA A 203 -19.93 -11.20 -21.26
N GLU A 204 -19.55 -12.33 -21.87
CA GLU A 204 -19.97 -13.67 -21.48
C GLU A 204 -19.54 -14.03 -20.05
N LEU A 205 -18.39 -13.56 -19.61
CA LEU A 205 -17.91 -13.68 -18.22
C LEU A 205 -18.63 -12.73 -17.24
N GLY A 206 -19.52 -11.86 -17.74
CA GLY A 206 -20.22 -10.88 -16.91
C GLY A 206 -19.38 -9.69 -16.46
N CYS A 207 -18.20 -9.46 -17.05
CA CYS A 207 -17.26 -8.40 -16.66
C CYS A 207 -17.93 -7.03 -16.55
N PHE A 208 -18.78 -6.67 -17.50
CA PHE A 208 -19.48 -5.37 -17.54
C PHE A 208 -20.63 -5.25 -16.55
N GLY A 209 -21.07 -6.37 -15.95
CA GLY A 209 -22.15 -6.41 -14.98
C GLY A 209 -21.69 -6.35 -13.50
N THR A 210 -20.40 -6.52 -13.24
CA THR A 210 -19.87 -6.68 -11.88
C THR A 210 -20.14 -5.50 -10.94
N CYS A 211 -20.20 -4.28 -11.47
CA CYS A 211 -20.49 -3.06 -10.71
C CYS A 211 -21.93 -2.55 -10.88
N ILE A 212 -22.77 -3.29 -11.61
CA ILE A 212 -24.16 -2.92 -11.86
C ILE A 212 -25.04 -3.66 -10.84
N PRO A 213 -25.89 -2.96 -10.07
CA PRO A 213 -26.83 -3.61 -9.15
C PRO A 213 -27.79 -4.58 -9.88
N GLU A 214 -28.12 -5.69 -9.22
CA GLU A 214 -29.03 -6.73 -9.76
C GLU A 214 -30.37 -6.18 -10.29
N LYS A 215 -30.93 -5.17 -9.60
CA LYS A 215 -32.17 -4.51 -10.04
C LYS A 215 -32.10 -3.86 -11.43
N PHE A 216 -30.90 -3.67 -11.96
CA PHE A 216 -30.63 -3.15 -13.30
C PHE A 216 -30.04 -4.23 -14.23
N GLY A 217 -30.09 -5.50 -13.84
CA GLY A 217 -29.58 -6.61 -14.62
C GLY A 217 -28.09 -6.89 -14.45
N GLY A 218 -27.45 -6.32 -13.44
CA GLY A 218 -26.04 -6.54 -13.12
C GLY A 218 -25.81 -7.72 -12.19
N LEU A 219 -24.55 -7.87 -11.75
CA LEU A 219 -24.10 -8.97 -10.89
C LEU A 219 -23.75 -8.51 -9.47
N GLN A 220 -23.82 -7.20 -9.18
CA GLN A 220 -23.55 -6.69 -7.84
C GLN A 220 -24.73 -6.99 -6.92
N PRO A 221 -24.57 -7.82 -5.86
CA PRO A 221 -25.61 -8.04 -4.89
C PRO A 221 -26.01 -6.71 -4.25
N GLY A 222 -27.31 -6.50 -4.05
CA GLY A 222 -27.82 -5.31 -3.39
C GLY A 222 -27.28 -5.21 -1.97
N SER A 223 -26.76 -4.03 -1.61
CA SER A 223 -26.35 -3.70 -0.25
C SER A 223 -27.55 -3.54 0.68
#